data_2a1ce288f3b3b97d56ff25f3c5fb8268
#
_entry.id   2a1ce288f3b3b97d56ff25f3c5fb8268
#
_cell.length_a   1.000
_cell.length_b   1.000
_cell.length_c   1.000
_cell.angle_alpha   90.00
_cell.angle_beta   90.00
_cell.angle_gamma   90.00
#
_symmetry.space_group_name_H-M   'P 1'
#
loop_
_entity.id
_entity.type
_entity.pdbx_description
1 polymer ?
#
loop_
_entity_poly.entity_id
_entity_poly.type
_entity_poly.pdbx_seq_one_letter_code
_entity_poly.pdbx_strand_id
1 'polypeptide(L)'
;IFAVPGIVLATVFVTFPFIARELIPLMQAQGNDDEQAAIVLGATGWQTFWRVTLPTIKWGLIYVLILCNARAMGEFGAVSVVSGHIRGQTNTLPLHVEILYNEYQSVAAFAVASLLAILALVTLAIKSVAEWRHDAELKAAAELPPERPPALATNP
;
A
#
# COMPACT_ATOMS: atom_id res chain seq x y z
N ILE A 1 -7.64 -22.27 13.44
CA ILE A 1 -7.03 -22.09 12.11
C ILE A 1 -8.15 -21.83 11.09
N PHE A 2 -9.15 -22.66 10.97
CA PHE A 2 -10.25 -22.54 10.00
C PHE A 2 -11.30 -21.48 10.36
N ALA A 3 -10.86 -20.27 10.70
CA ALA A 3 -11.71 -19.16 11.11
C ALA A 3 -11.16 -17.83 10.54
N VAL A 4 -11.97 -16.78 10.56
CA VAL A 4 -11.61 -15.46 10.04
C VAL A 4 -10.24 -14.96 10.56
N PRO A 5 -9.88 -15.11 11.85
CA PRO A 5 -8.55 -14.71 12.33
C PRO A 5 -7.39 -15.42 11.64
N GLY A 6 -7.57 -16.70 11.25
CA GLY A 6 -6.55 -17.44 10.51
C GLY A 6 -6.33 -16.87 9.10
N ILE A 7 -7.40 -16.51 8.41
CA ILE A 7 -7.33 -15.87 7.08
C ILE A 7 -6.62 -14.52 7.19
N VAL A 8 -6.96 -13.71 8.18
CA VAL A 8 -6.33 -12.39 8.41
C VAL A 8 -4.83 -12.56 8.68
N LEU A 9 -4.44 -13.48 9.55
CA LEU A 9 -3.03 -13.76 9.83
C LEU A 9 -2.27 -14.23 8.59
N ALA A 10 -2.84 -15.15 7.81
CA ALA A 10 -2.23 -15.62 6.57
C ALA A 10 -2.04 -14.47 5.56
N THR A 11 -3.07 -13.65 5.37
CA THR A 11 -3.01 -12.49 4.47
C THR A 11 -1.96 -11.48 4.93
N VAL A 12 -1.91 -11.15 6.23
CA VAL A 12 -0.91 -10.25 6.80
C VAL A 12 0.50 -10.81 6.61
N PHE A 13 0.70 -12.10 6.86
CA PHE A 13 2.01 -12.75 6.71
C PHE A 13 2.51 -12.71 5.26
N VAL A 14 1.63 -12.92 4.29
CA VAL A 14 1.99 -12.88 2.86
C VAL A 14 2.19 -11.44 2.37
N THR A 15 1.42 -10.48 2.87
CA THR A 15 1.51 -9.08 2.42
C THR A 15 2.62 -8.30 3.12
N PHE A 16 3.02 -8.68 4.34
CA PHE A 16 4.06 -7.98 5.10
C PHE A 16 5.39 -7.81 4.34
N PRO A 17 5.97 -8.83 3.68
CA PRO A 17 7.19 -8.65 2.90
C PRO A 17 7.03 -7.64 1.75
N PHE A 18 5.83 -7.55 1.17
CA PHE A 18 5.53 -6.56 0.13
C PHE A 18 5.55 -5.14 0.69
N ILE A 19 4.95 -4.92 1.85
CA ILE A 19 4.99 -3.60 2.52
C ILE A 19 6.43 -3.18 2.75
N ALA A 20 7.24 -4.05 3.31
CA ALA A 20 8.65 -3.77 3.58
C ALA A 20 9.44 -3.46 2.30
N ARG A 21 9.22 -4.25 1.24
CA ARG A 21 9.90 -4.09 -0.04
C ARG A 21 9.58 -2.76 -0.74
N GLU A 22 8.35 -2.29 -0.63
CA GLU A 22 7.93 -1.02 -1.25
C GLU A 22 8.25 0.19 -0.37
N LEU A 23 8.12 0.06 0.95
CA LEU A 23 8.30 1.17 1.88
C LEU A 23 9.78 1.51 2.12
N ILE A 24 10.67 0.50 2.20
CA ILE A 24 12.10 0.72 2.47
C ILE A 24 12.75 1.63 1.43
N PRO A 25 12.64 1.37 0.11
CA PRO A 25 13.24 2.25 -0.90
C PRO A 25 12.68 3.67 -0.86
N LEU A 26 11.39 3.81 -0.57
CA LEU A 26 10.72 5.09 -0.48
C LEU A 26 11.25 5.90 0.71
N MET A 27 11.44 5.29 1.87
CA MET A 27 12.05 5.92 3.03
C MET A 27 13.53 6.28 2.77
N GLN A 28 14.27 5.41 2.07
CA GLN A 28 15.65 5.67 1.70
C GLN A 28 15.79 6.85 0.72
N ALA A 29 14.85 7.00 -0.21
CA ALA A 29 14.85 8.10 -1.17
C ALA A 29 14.54 9.47 -0.52
N GLN A 30 13.77 9.48 0.55
CA GLN A 30 13.47 10.71 1.31
C GLN A 30 14.65 11.18 2.16
N GLY A 31 15.58 10.29 2.52
CA GLY A 31 16.66 10.59 3.46
C GLY A 31 16.19 10.67 4.90
N ASN A 32 17.07 11.08 5.80
CA ASN A 32 16.84 11.16 7.25
C ASN A 32 17.26 12.50 7.85
N ASP A 33 17.38 13.55 7.04
CA ASP A 33 17.82 14.86 7.50
C ASP A 33 16.83 15.49 8.49
N ASP A 34 15.53 15.34 8.23
CA ASP A 34 14.48 15.84 9.11
C ASP A 34 14.45 15.12 10.46
N GLU A 35 14.67 13.80 10.47
CA GLU A 35 14.75 13.01 11.70
C GLU A 35 16.00 13.37 12.50
N GLN A 36 17.14 13.56 11.83
CA GLN A 36 18.37 14.00 12.49
C GLN A 36 18.21 15.39 13.10
N ALA A 37 17.61 16.32 12.39
CA ALA A 37 17.32 17.66 12.90
C ALA A 37 16.41 17.60 14.14
N ALA A 38 15.37 16.76 14.11
CA ALA A 38 14.46 16.58 15.24
C ALA A 38 15.19 16.02 16.47
N ILE A 39 16.10 15.05 16.29
CA ILE A 39 16.89 14.46 17.37
C ILE A 39 17.84 15.49 17.97
N VAL A 40 18.50 16.29 17.14
CA VAL A 40 19.39 17.39 17.60
C VAL A 40 18.62 18.42 18.42
N LEU A 41 17.36 18.68 18.09
CA LEU A 41 16.46 19.55 18.86
C LEU A 41 15.91 18.90 20.13
N GLY A 42 16.33 17.67 20.47
CA GLY A 42 15.97 16.98 21.70
C GLY A 42 14.70 16.12 21.62
N ALA A 43 14.19 15.83 20.43
CA ALA A 43 13.05 14.92 20.27
C ALA A 43 13.46 13.49 20.61
N THR A 44 12.58 12.77 21.32
CA THR A 44 12.75 11.33 21.54
C THR A 44 12.41 10.56 20.26
N GLY A 45 12.96 9.35 20.07
CA GLY A 45 12.69 8.53 18.88
C GLY A 45 11.20 8.31 18.62
N TRP A 46 10.37 8.16 19.66
CA TRP A 46 8.92 8.04 19.54
C TRP A 46 8.26 9.34 19.05
N GLN A 47 8.73 10.49 19.52
CA GLN A 47 8.26 11.80 19.06
C GLN A 47 8.68 12.06 17.62
N THR A 48 9.91 11.72 17.25
CA THR A 48 10.42 11.81 15.88
C THR A 48 9.55 10.96 14.94
N PHE A 49 9.28 9.72 15.30
CA PHE A 49 8.45 8.83 14.48
C PHE A 49 7.06 9.41 14.21
N TRP A 50 6.33 9.84 15.24
CA TRP A 50 4.95 10.32 15.08
C TRP A 50 4.83 11.72 14.48
N ARG A 51 5.80 12.60 14.74
CA ARG A 51 5.71 14.02 14.33
C ARG A 51 6.51 14.36 13.07
N VAL A 52 7.51 13.55 12.73
CA VAL A 52 8.38 13.78 11.58
C VAL A 52 8.24 12.63 10.58
N THR A 53 8.68 11.42 10.93
CA THR A 53 8.74 10.30 9.99
C THR A 53 7.36 9.96 9.39
N LEU A 54 6.36 9.74 10.23
CA LEU A 54 5.03 9.33 9.75
C LEU A 54 4.33 10.38 8.86
N PRO A 55 4.32 11.68 9.20
CA PRO A 55 3.78 12.71 8.31
C PRO A 55 4.54 12.84 7.00
N THR A 56 5.86 12.66 7.02
CA THR A 56 6.71 12.76 5.83
C THR A 56 6.45 11.62 4.86
N ILE A 57 6.33 10.39 5.35
CA ILE A 57 6.07 9.21 4.50
C ILE A 57 4.58 8.94 4.20
N LYS A 58 3.66 9.75 4.73
CA LYS A 58 2.20 9.47 4.69
C LYS A 58 1.66 9.15 3.30
N TRP A 59 2.09 9.88 2.28
CA TRP A 59 1.64 9.65 0.90
C TRP A 59 2.17 8.35 0.33
N GLY A 60 3.44 8.05 0.59
CA GLY A 60 4.04 6.77 0.23
C GLY A 60 3.41 5.61 0.98
N LEU A 61 3.08 5.79 2.26
CA LEU A 61 2.39 4.77 3.04
C LEU A 61 0.98 4.48 2.50
N ILE A 62 0.22 5.51 2.12
CA ILE A 62 -1.09 5.35 1.48
C ILE A 62 -0.95 4.59 0.16
N TYR A 63 0.03 4.92 -0.66
CA TYR A 63 0.32 4.22 -1.90
C TYR A 63 0.62 2.74 -1.67
N VAL A 64 1.52 2.42 -0.74
CA VAL A 64 1.86 1.04 -0.37
C VAL A 64 0.64 0.28 0.16
N LEU A 65 -0.21 0.92 0.98
CA LEU A 65 -1.44 0.31 1.48
C LEU A 65 -2.43 -0.03 0.36
N ILE A 66 -2.58 0.84 -0.65
CA ILE A 66 -3.42 0.58 -1.83
C ILE A 66 -2.88 -0.63 -2.61
N LEU A 67 -1.56 -0.68 -2.82
CA LEU A 67 -0.90 -1.82 -3.49
C LEU A 67 -1.10 -3.14 -2.73
N CYS A 68 -0.89 -3.11 -1.41
CA CYS A 68 -1.07 -4.29 -0.57
C CYS A 68 -2.52 -4.76 -0.53
N ASN A 69 -3.48 -3.83 -0.53
CA ASN A 69 -4.89 -4.17 -0.60
C ASN A 69 -5.22 -4.87 -1.93
N ALA A 70 -4.78 -4.30 -3.06
CA ALA A 70 -4.96 -4.92 -4.38
C ALA A 70 -4.34 -6.33 -4.45
N ARG A 71 -3.15 -6.51 -3.87
CA ARG A 71 -2.48 -7.80 -3.77
C ARG A 71 -3.26 -8.81 -2.90
N ALA A 72 -3.72 -8.35 -1.74
CA ALA A 72 -4.46 -9.18 -0.79
C ALA A 72 -5.80 -9.67 -1.34
N MET A 73 -6.48 -8.87 -2.19
CA MET A 73 -7.75 -9.25 -2.81
C MET A 73 -7.62 -10.43 -3.77
N GLY A 74 -6.45 -10.64 -4.37
CA GLY A 74 -6.15 -11.77 -5.26
C GLY A 74 -5.50 -12.96 -4.55
N GLU A 75 -5.34 -12.92 -3.21
CA GLU A 75 -4.64 -13.99 -2.49
C GLU A 75 -5.51 -15.26 -2.42
N PHE A 76 -5.01 -16.30 -3.05
CA PHE A 76 -5.65 -17.61 -3.09
C PHE A 76 -4.84 -18.66 -2.31
N GLY A 77 -3.52 -18.76 -2.58
CA GLY A 77 -2.70 -19.86 -2.12
C GLY A 77 -2.67 -20.03 -0.59
N ALA A 78 -2.21 -19.01 0.15
CA ALA A 78 -2.13 -19.09 1.60
C ALA A 78 -3.51 -19.17 2.25
N VAL A 79 -4.49 -18.45 1.68
CA VAL A 79 -5.86 -18.43 2.19
C VAL A 79 -6.55 -19.78 1.99
N SER A 80 -6.34 -20.47 0.87
CA SER A 80 -6.92 -21.80 0.62
C SER A 80 -6.50 -22.85 1.66
N VAL A 81 -5.27 -22.75 2.17
CA VAL A 81 -4.75 -23.70 3.18
C VAL A 81 -5.36 -23.45 4.56
N VAL A 82 -5.60 -22.19 4.93
CA VAL A 82 -6.09 -21.82 6.29
C VAL A 82 -7.59 -21.61 6.34
N SER A 83 -8.25 -21.46 5.20
CA SER A 83 -9.70 -21.30 5.11
C SER A 83 -10.41 -22.64 5.29
N GLY A 84 -11.51 -22.61 6.02
CA GLY A 84 -12.42 -23.76 6.12
C GLY A 84 -13.37 -23.92 4.93
N HIS A 85 -13.25 -23.08 3.89
CA HIS A 85 -14.15 -23.05 2.71
C HIS A 85 -15.65 -22.91 3.05
N ILE A 86 -15.96 -22.36 4.24
CA ILE A 86 -17.33 -22.23 4.72
C ILE A 86 -17.99 -21.02 4.07
N ARG A 87 -19.02 -21.24 3.27
CA ARG A 87 -19.79 -20.16 2.60
C ARG A 87 -20.36 -19.19 3.64
N GLY A 88 -20.17 -17.90 3.42
CA GLY A 88 -20.64 -16.82 4.31
C GLY A 88 -19.83 -16.60 5.57
N GLN A 89 -18.77 -17.38 5.83
CA GLN A 89 -17.88 -17.21 6.98
C GLN A 89 -16.40 -17.07 6.62
N THR A 90 -15.81 -18.09 5.98
CA THR A 90 -14.38 -18.16 5.68
C THR A 90 -14.08 -18.24 4.18
N ASN A 91 -15.10 -18.11 3.33
CA ASN A 91 -14.96 -18.16 1.89
C ASN A 91 -14.60 -16.79 1.32
N THR A 92 -13.46 -16.67 0.65
CA THR A 92 -13.06 -15.46 -0.08
C THR A 92 -13.53 -15.56 -1.54
N LEU A 93 -13.52 -14.42 -2.27
CA LEU A 93 -13.92 -14.42 -3.68
C LEU A 93 -13.10 -15.38 -4.56
N PRO A 94 -11.76 -15.43 -4.46
CA PRO A 94 -10.96 -16.41 -5.20
C PRO A 94 -11.33 -17.87 -4.86
N LEU A 95 -11.53 -18.17 -3.58
CA LEU A 95 -11.97 -19.51 -3.16
C LEU A 95 -13.38 -19.84 -3.66
N HIS A 96 -14.25 -18.85 -3.77
CA HIS A 96 -15.60 -19.05 -4.30
C HIS A 96 -15.59 -19.43 -5.78
N VAL A 97 -14.67 -18.87 -6.56
CA VAL A 97 -14.46 -19.28 -7.96
C VAL A 97 -14.07 -20.75 -8.04
N GLU A 98 -13.13 -21.18 -7.17
CA GLU A 98 -12.71 -22.59 -7.11
C GLU A 98 -13.88 -23.52 -6.76
N ILE A 99 -14.67 -23.16 -5.75
CA ILE A 99 -15.84 -23.96 -5.33
C ILE A 99 -16.84 -24.11 -6.48
N LEU A 100 -17.20 -23.00 -7.14
CA LEU A 100 -18.13 -23.02 -8.28
C LEU A 100 -17.59 -23.85 -9.45
N TYR A 101 -16.30 -23.77 -9.70
CA TYR A 101 -15.66 -24.57 -10.74
C TYR A 101 -15.72 -26.07 -10.42
N ASN A 102 -15.42 -26.46 -9.19
CA ASN A 102 -15.46 -27.83 -8.72
C ASN A 102 -16.91 -28.39 -8.66
N GLU A 103 -17.92 -27.52 -8.49
CA GLU A 103 -19.33 -27.86 -8.55
C GLU A 103 -19.86 -27.91 -9.99
N TYR A 104 -19.01 -27.87 -11.01
CA TYR A 104 -19.37 -27.83 -12.43
C TYR A 104 -20.27 -26.66 -12.84
N GLN A 105 -20.32 -25.60 -12.05
CA GLN A 105 -21.04 -24.37 -12.37
C GLN A 105 -20.11 -23.38 -13.11
N SER A 106 -19.61 -23.79 -14.26
CA SER A 106 -18.61 -23.03 -15.03
C SER A 106 -19.03 -21.59 -15.33
N VAL A 107 -20.28 -21.37 -15.72
CA VAL A 107 -20.80 -20.05 -16.04
C VAL A 107 -20.75 -19.12 -14.82
N ALA A 108 -21.16 -19.62 -13.65
CA ALA A 108 -21.10 -18.83 -12.41
C ALA A 108 -19.64 -18.59 -11.98
N ALA A 109 -18.77 -19.58 -12.11
CA ALA A 109 -17.34 -19.43 -11.83
C ALA A 109 -16.70 -18.32 -12.69
N PHE A 110 -16.97 -18.32 -14.01
CA PHE A 110 -16.49 -17.28 -14.91
C PHE A 110 -17.08 -15.90 -14.62
N ALA A 111 -18.34 -15.80 -14.21
CA ALA A 111 -18.95 -14.54 -13.82
C ALA A 111 -18.27 -13.93 -12.58
N VAL A 112 -17.99 -14.74 -11.54
CA VAL A 112 -17.28 -14.27 -10.34
C VAL A 112 -15.82 -13.95 -10.65
N ALA A 113 -15.15 -14.74 -11.49
CA ALA A 113 -13.78 -14.47 -11.92
C ALA A 113 -13.67 -13.17 -12.72
N SER A 114 -14.65 -12.89 -13.61
CA SER A 114 -14.68 -11.63 -14.36
C SER A 114 -14.93 -10.42 -13.46
N LEU A 115 -15.76 -10.57 -12.41
CA LEU A 115 -15.93 -9.53 -11.40
C LEU A 115 -14.63 -9.21 -10.67
N LEU A 116 -13.85 -10.24 -10.28
CA LEU A 116 -12.54 -10.07 -9.68
C LEU A 116 -11.57 -9.37 -10.65
N ALA A 117 -11.57 -9.74 -11.92
CA ALA A 117 -10.73 -9.11 -12.94
C ALA A 117 -11.08 -7.62 -13.11
N ILE A 118 -12.36 -7.28 -13.16
CA ILE A 118 -12.82 -5.88 -13.23
C ILE A 118 -12.37 -5.11 -11.98
N LEU A 119 -12.53 -5.70 -10.80
CA LEU A 119 -12.10 -5.06 -9.55
C LEU A 119 -10.57 -4.82 -9.53
N ALA A 120 -9.78 -5.79 -10.02
CA ALA A 120 -8.34 -5.64 -10.17
C ALA A 120 -7.98 -4.51 -11.16
N LEU A 121 -8.68 -4.41 -12.28
CA LEU A 121 -8.48 -3.34 -13.26
C LEU A 121 -8.83 -1.96 -12.67
N VAL A 122 -9.91 -1.87 -11.91
CA VAL A 122 -10.29 -0.62 -11.22
C VAL A 122 -9.23 -0.21 -10.21
N THR A 123 -8.71 -1.14 -9.40
CA THR A 123 -7.63 -0.83 -8.44
C THR A 123 -6.33 -0.41 -9.14
N LEU A 124 -5.98 -1.04 -10.27
CA LEU A 124 -4.84 -0.64 -11.10
C LEU A 124 -5.04 0.76 -11.72
N ALA A 125 -6.23 1.08 -12.17
CA ALA A 125 -6.55 2.40 -12.71
C ALA A 125 -6.42 3.48 -11.62
N ILE A 126 -6.95 3.23 -10.42
CA ILE A 126 -6.83 4.13 -9.27
C ILE A 126 -5.35 4.34 -8.91
N LYS A 127 -4.56 3.25 -8.88
CA LYS A 127 -3.11 3.31 -8.66
C LYS A 127 -2.43 4.19 -9.70
N SER A 128 -2.67 3.94 -10.99
CA SER A 128 -2.04 4.68 -12.09
C SER A 128 -2.37 6.18 -12.04
N VAL A 129 -3.61 6.53 -11.71
CA VAL A 129 -4.01 7.94 -11.54
C VAL A 129 -3.32 8.57 -10.34
N ALA A 130 -3.19 7.84 -9.22
CA ALA A 130 -2.49 8.33 -8.03
C ALA A 130 -1.00 8.56 -8.29
N GLU A 131 -0.32 7.65 -8.99
CA GLU A 131 1.07 7.78 -9.43
C GLU A 131 1.26 8.99 -10.34
N TRP A 132 0.43 9.11 -11.36
CA TRP A 132 0.52 10.23 -12.29
C TRP A 132 0.35 11.59 -11.61
N ARG A 133 -0.55 11.69 -10.64
CA ARG A 133 -0.73 12.92 -9.85
C ARG A 133 0.49 13.22 -8.98
N HIS A 134 1.04 12.20 -8.33
CA HIS A 134 2.22 12.38 -7.48
C HIS A 134 3.45 12.81 -8.29
N ASP A 135 3.67 12.18 -9.45
CA ASP A 135 4.75 12.56 -10.36
C ASP A 135 4.59 13.99 -10.93
N ALA A 136 3.34 14.40 -11.18
CA ALA A 136 3.05 15.75 -11.62
C ALA A 136 3.37 16.80 -10.53
N GLU A 137 3.04 16.51 -9.26
CA GLU A 137 3.37 17.37 -8.13
C GLU A 137 4.89 17.49 -7.90
N LEU A 138 5.61 16.37 -8.01
CA LEU A 138 7.08 16.37 -7.89
C LEU A 138 7.76 17.16 -9.00
N LYS A 139 7.28 17.05 -10.23
CA LYS A 139 7.79 17.84 -11.37
C LYS A 139 7.50 19.32 -11.19
N ALA A 140 6.30 19.67 -10.78
CA ALA A 140 5.93 21.07 -10.51
C ALA A 140 6.77 21.68 -9.37
N ALA A 141 7.09 20.91 -8.33
CA ALA A 141 7.97 21.33 -7.26
C ALA A 141 9.43 21.52 -7.70
N ALA A 142 9.90 20.66 -8.63
CA ALA A 142 11.26 20.74 -9.17
C ALA A 142 11.45 21.90 -10.18
N GLU A 143 10.38 22.38 -10.79
CA GLU A 143 10.40 23.52 -11.72
C GLU A 143 10.35 24.89 -11.04
N LEU A 144 10.11 24.95 -9.72
CA LEU A 144 10.19 26.20 -8.98
C LEU A 144 11.64 26.69 -8.98
N PRO A 145 11.91 27.94 -9.44
CA PRO A 145 13.25 28.48 -9.42
C PRO A 145 13.75 28.54 -7.96
N PRO A 146 15.03 28.21 -7.71
CA PRO A 146 15.58 28.28 -6.36
C PRO A 146 15.31 29.67 -5.76
N GLU A 147 14.72 29.71 -4.58
CA GLU A 147 14.50 30.97 -3.84
C GLU A 147 15.83 31.72 -3.83
N ARG A 148 15.83 32.92 -4.42
CA ARG A 148 17.04 33.79 -4.33
C ARG A 148 17.33 34.02 -2.85
N PRO A 149 18.55 33.73 -2.40
CA PRO A 149 18.91 34.09 -1.04
C PRO A 149 18.57 35.56 -0.82
N PRO A 150 18.04 35.94 0.36
CA PRO A 150 17.76 37.33 0.66
C PRO A 150 19.02 38.16 0.39
N ALA A 151 18.88 39.17 -0.46
CA ALA A 151 19.98 40.08 -0.77
C ALA A 151 20.50 40.58 0.56
N LEU A 152 21.73 40.17 0.90
CA LEU A 152 22.43 40.74 2.04
C LEU A 152 22.41 42.26 1.83
N ALA A 153 21.65 42.97 2.65
CA ALA A 153 21.63 44.42 2.64
C ALA A 153 23.06 44.86 2.90
N THR A 154 23.77 45.23 1.83
CA THR A 154 25.02 45.97 1.95
C THR A 154 24.66 47.33 2.52
N ASN A 155 24.72 47.44 3.83
CA ASN A 155 24.65 48.73 4.50
C ASN A 155 25.91 49.52 4.13
N PRO A 156 25.76 50.79 3.69
CA PRO A 156 26.88 51.66 3.35
C PRO A 156 27.76 52.04 4.57
#